data_b7619e63cebbe2c842c2e670a67649de
#
_entry.id   b7619e63cebbe2c842c2e670a67649de
#
_cell.length_a   1.000
_cell.length_b   1.000
_cell.length_c   1.000
_cell.angle_alpha   90.00
_cell.angle_beta   90.00
_cell.angle_gamma   90.00
#
_symmetry.space_group_name_H-M   'P 1'
#
loop_
_entity.id
_entity.type
_entity.pdbx_description
1 polymer ?
#
loop_
_entity_poly.entity_id
_entity_poly.type
_entity_poly.pdbx_seq_one_letter_code
_entity_poly.pdbx_strand_id
1 'polypeptide(L)'
;MTDFRPADMAAGGKGAPLVPFLDYFLYRDPQFARIAQNIGGIANLTGIPPGASPLQLVAFDTGPGNMVIDAVMEELFQKRFDRDGEVAGSGRVLNAVVAKLLRARFFRQTPPRTAGREEFGREYVGRFLQTCHGASKPDVVATATALTARSIAAALHTFVLPRFAAKAAPARSEQKVCQLIVSGGGTKNATLMAMLRNEVAPLGIDLHFSDEFGLPAEAKEAVAFALLAHETWHRRPSNVPSATGAKRAAILGKISYA
;
A
#
# COMPACT_ATOMS: atom_id res chain seq x y z
N MET A 1 27.09 -5.19 -2.47
CA MET A 1 26.30 -4.50 -3.52
C MET A 1 25.54 -3.35 -2.91
N THR A 2 25.53 -2.22 -3.57
CA THR A 2 24.94 -0.95 -3.08
C THR A 2 24.26 -0.20 -4.22
N ASP A 3 23.70 0.98 -3.92
CA ASP A 3 23.27 1.97 -4.91
C ASP A 3 22.24 1.46 -5.94
N PHE A 4 21.16 0.82 -5.46
CA PHE A 4 20.12 0.28 -6.35
C PHE A 4 19.26 1.35 -7.05
N ARG A 5 19.18 2.57 -6.51
CA ARG A 5 18.35 3.65 -7.05
C ARG A 5 18.91 4.36 -8.28
N PRO A 6 20.23 4.65 -8.39
CA PRO A 6 20.76 5.48 -9.46
C PRO A 6 20.50 4.97 -10.87
N ALA A 7 20.52 3.65 -11.09
CA ALA A 7 20.26 3.07 -12.42
C ALA A 7 18.81 3.26 -12.88
N ASP A 8 17.84 3.17 -11.98
CA ASP A 8 16.44 3.48 -12.28
C ASP A 8 16.26 4.97 -12.58
N MET A 9 16.93 5.85 -11.82
CA MET A 9 16.92 7.30 -12.06
C MET A 9 17.54 7.65 -13.40
N ALA A 10 18.63 7.01 -13.78
CA ALA A 10 19.27 7.16 -15.09
C ALA A 10 18.37 6.65 -16.24
N ALA A 11 17.45 5.72 -15.94
CA ALA A 11 16.41 5.28 -16.85
C ALA A 11 15.17 6.22 -16.88
N GLY A 12 15.22 7.35 -16.15
CA GLY A 12 14.15 8.35 -16.08
C GLY A 12 13.14 8.10 -14.95
N GLY A 13 13.38 7.13 -14.08
CA GLY A 13 12.55 6.82 -12.91
C GLY A 13 12.89 7.68 -11.69
N LYS A 14 12.13 7.48 -10.62
CA LYS A 14 12.32 8.17 -9.33
C LYS A 14 13.28 7.45 -8.38
N GLY A 15 13.78 6.26 -8.76
CA GLY A 15 14.62 5.40 -7.89
C GLY A 15 13.87 4.73 -6.74
N ALA A 16 12.54 4.87 -6.71
CA ALA A 16 11.63 4.24 -5.75
C ALA A 16 10.19 4.24 -6.31
N PRO A 17 9.31 3.33 -5.85
CA PRO A 17 9.58 2.19 -4.97
C PRO A 17 10.30 1.03 -5.68
N LEU A 18 11.11 0.26 -4.95
CA LEU A 18 11.83 -0.92 -5.48
C LEU A 18 11.20 -2.25 -5.02
N VAL A 19 10.46 -2.24 -3.92
CA VAL A 19 9.75 -3.41 -3.36
C VAL A 19 8.75 -4.06 -4.34
N PRO A 20 8.11 -3.34 -5.27
CA PRO A 20 7.20 -3.96 -6.25
C PRO A 20 7.81 -5.10 -7.07
N PHE A 21 9.12 -5.13 -7.25
CA PHE A 21 9.79 -6.25 -7.91
C PHE A 21 9.72 -7.54 -7.07
N LEU A 22 9.93 -7.43 -5.75
CA LEU A 22 9.73 -8.56 -4.83
C LEU A 22 8.26 -8.98 -4.79
N ASP A 23 7.32 -8.03 -4.69
CA ASP A 23 5.89 -8.33 -4.69
C ASP A 23 5.49 -9.15 -5.91
N TYR A 24 5.97 -8.76 -7.08
CA TYR A 24 5.78 -9.50 -8.32
C TYR A 24 6.35 -10.91 -8.23
N PHE A 25 7.58 -11.05 -7.75
CA PHE A 25 8.25 -12.35 -7.67
C PHE A 25 7.52 -13.33 -6.76
N LEU A 26 7.04 -12.85 -5.62
CA LEU A 26 6.35 -13.65 -4.60
C LEU A 26 4.90 -13.96 -4.97
N TYR A 27 4.19 -12.96 -5.49
CA TYR A 27 2.73 -13.01 -5.57
C TYR A 27 2.18 -13.15 -6.99
N ARG A 28 3.04 -13.23 -8.03
CA ARG A 28 2.54 -13.51 -9.38
C ARG A 28 1.83 -14.86 -9.44
N ASP A 29 0.70 -14.87 -10.12
CA ASP A 29 -0.10 -16.07 -10.28
C ASP A 29 -0.74 -16.08 -11.67
N PRO A 30 -0.84 -17.24 -12.36
CA PRO A 30 -1.44 -17.31 -13.68
C PRO A 30 -2.96 -17.15 -13.66
N GLN A 31 -3.62 -17.43 -12.55
CA GLN A 31 -5.08 -17.49 -12.43
C GLN A 31 -5.66 -16.35 -11.57
N PHE A 32 -4.98 -16.01 -10.47
CA PHE A 32 -5.47 -15.03 -9.51
C PHE A 32 -4.87 -13.63 -9.75
N ALA A 33 -5.73 -12.62 -9.69
CA ALA A 33 -5.26 -11.26 -9.51
C ALA A 33 -4.82 -11.07 -8.06
N ARG A 34 -3.62 -10.54 -7.82
CA ARG A 34 -3.10 -10.29 -6.47
C ARG A 34 -2.70 -8.85 -6.26
N ILE A 35 -2.95 -8.34 -5.09
CA ILE A 35 -2.61 -7.00 -4.68
C ILE A 35 -1.81 -7.10 -3.39
N ALA A 36 -0.53 -6.78 -3.44
CA ALA A 36 0.29 -6.65 -2.24
C ALA A 36 0.06 -5.25 -1.66
N GLN A 37 -0.52 -5.16 -0.47
CA GLN A 37 -0.80 -3.92 0.25
C GLN A 37 0.11 -3.84 1.47
N ASN A 38 1.03 -2.91 1.48
CA ASN A 38 1.81 -2.59 2.68
C ASN A 38 1.13 -1.46 3.46
N ILE A 39 0.96 -1.64 4.78
CA ILE A 39 0.41 -0.65 5.70
C ILE A 39 1.49 -0.27 6.71
N GLY A 40 2.39 0.62 6.29
CA GLY A 40 3.37 1.28 7.13
C GLY A 40 2.85 2.62 7.64
N GLY A 41 3.71 3.61 7.83
CA GLY A 41 3.29 5.00 8.08
C GLY A 41 2.45 5.55 6.92
N ILE A 42 2.89 5.31 5.68
CA ILE A 42 2.13 5.47 4.45
C ILE A 42 1.68 4.09 3.97
N ALA A 43 0.48 4.00 3.45
CA ALA A 43 -0.05 2.79 2.83
C ALA A 43 0.24 2.81 1.32
N ASN A 44 0.81 1.71 0.80
CA ASN A 44 1.15 1.56 -0.61
C ASN A 44 0.81 0.18 -1.13
N LEU A 45 0.59 0.07 -2.42
CA LEU A 45 0.23 -1.21 -3.04
C LEU A 45 1.04 -1.52 -4.29
N THR A 46 1.09 -2.81 -4.59
CA THR A 46 1.50 -3.37 -5.89
C THR A 46 0.38 -4.27 -6.42
N GLY A 47 -0.27 -3.87 -7.49
CA GLY A 47 -1.30 -4.67 -8.17
C GLY A 47 -0.68 -5.53 -9.27
N ILE A 48 -0.97 -6.82 -9.24
CA ILE A 48 -0.40 -7.86 -10.11
C ILE A 48 -1.56 -8.57 -10.82
N PRO A 49 -1.85 -8.24 -12.08
CA PRO A 49 -2.85 -8.97 -12.87
C PRO A 49 -2.48 -10.44 -13.05
N PRO A 50 -3.43 -11.34 -13.31
CA PRO A 50 -3.15 -12.74 -13.62
C PRO A 50 -2.18 -12.86 -14.80
N GLY A 51 -1.14 -13.69 -14.66
CA GLY A 51 -0.16 -13.93 -15.73
C GLY A 51 0.66 -12.71 -16.15
N ALA A 52 0.66 -11.62 -15.36
CA ALA A 52 1.33 -10.37 -15.71
C ALA A 52 2.86 -10.52 -15.79
N SER A 53 3.47 -9.73 -16.65
CA SER A 53 4.91 -9.42 -16.60
C SER A 53 5.19 -8.21 -15.68
N PRO A 54 6.46 -7.95 -15.29
CA PRO A 54 6.80 -6.79 -14.45
C PRO A 54 6.38 -5.43 -15.05
N LEU A 55 6.26 -5.33 -16.37
CA LEU A 55 5.84 -4.10 -17.06
C LEU A 55 4.35 -3.80 -16.93
N GLN A 56 3.56 -4.76 -16.45
CA GLN A 56 2.12 -4.65 -16.34
C GLN A 56 1.62 -4.35 -14.92
N LEU A 57 2.53 -4.25 -13.98
CA LEU A 57 2.23 -3.96 -12.59
C LEU A 57 1.69 -2.54 -12.43
N VAL A 58 0.94 -2.34 -11.35
CA VAL A 58 0.47 -1.03 -10.90
C VAL A 58 0.96 -0.84 -9.47
N ALA A 59 1.76 0.21 -9.21
CA ALA A 59 2.23 0.47 -7.86
C ALA A 59 2.14 1.97 -7.53
N PHE A 60 1.59 2.30 -6.36
CA PHE A 60 1.43 3.67 -5.89
C PHE A 60 1.00 3.72 -4.41
N ASP A 61 1.08 4.90 -3.80
CA ASP A 61 0.63 5.13 -2.43
C ASP A 61 -0.88 5.35 -2.38
N THR A 62 -1.58 4.57 -1.55
CA THR A 62 -3.04 4.61 -1.42
C THR A 62 -3.52 5.75 -0.53
N GLY A 63 -2.73 6.11 0.48
CA GLY A 63 -3.05 7.15 1.45
C GLY A 63 -2.25 7.01 2.74
N PRO A 64 -2.73 7.60 3.85
CA PRO A 64 -2.12 7.40 5.14
C PRO A 64 -2.27 5.93 5.53
N GLY A 65 -1.19 5.36 6.07
CA GLY A 65 -1.24 4.08 6.76
C GLY A 65 -1.49 4.33 8.26
N ASN A 66 -0.48 4.03 9.08
CA ASN A 66 -0.54 4.29 10.52
C ASN A 66 -0.22 5.74 10.88
N MET A 67 0.39 6.54 9.99
CA MET A 67 0.93 7.87 10.32
C MET A 67 -0.11 8.80 10.97
N VAL A 68 -1.34 8.83 10.45
CA VAL A 68 -2.40 9.67 11.01
C VAL A 68 -2.95 9.06 12.29
N ILE A 69 -3.09 7.73 12.36
CA ILE A 69 -3.57 7.01 13.55
C ILE A 69 -2.60 7.25 14.71
N ASP A 70 -1.29 7.03 14.48
CA ASP A 70 -0.26 7.17 15.48
C ASP A 70 -0.16 8.62 15.98
N ALA A 71 -0.21 9.60 15.08
CA ALA A 71 -0.19 11.01 15.46
C ALA A 71 -1.42 11.43 16.26
N VAL A 72 -2.61 10.91 15.94
CA VAL A 72 -3.83 11.12 16.72
C VAL A 72 -3.73 10.47 18.10
N MET A 73 -3.15 9.27 18.18
CA MET A 73 -2.90 8.58 19.45
C MET A 73 -1.91 9.36 20.34
N GLU A 74 -0.84 9.89 19.74
CA GLU A 74 0.13 10.72 20.47
C GLU A 74 -0.52 11.99 21.01
N GLU A 75 -1.28 12.71 20.17
CA GLU A 75 -1.92 13.98 20.55
C GLU A 75 -3.01 13.81 21.62
N LEU A 76 -3.86 12.79 21.50
CA LEU A 76 -5.05 12.64 22.35
C LEU A 76 -4.82 11.75 23.57
N PHE A 77 -3.94 10.76 23.46
CA PHE A 77 -3.71 9.74 24.49
C PHE A 77 -2.27 9.67 25.01
N GLN A 78 -1.34 10.43 24.40
CA GLN A 78 0.11 10.37 24.73
C GLN A 78 0.69 8.96 24.59
N LYS A 79 0.17 8.22 23.61
CA LYS A 79 0.60 6.86 23.25
C LYS A 79 1.13 6.86 21.82
N ARG A 80 2.17 6.06 21.56
CA ARG A 80 2.84 6.00 20.25
C ARG A 80 1.99 5.39 19.14
N PHE A 81 1.05 4.52 19.47
CA PHE A 81 0.16 3.82 18.54
C PHE A 81 -1.06 3.24 19.25
N ASP A 82 -2.11 2.91 18.53
CA ASP A 82 -3.28 2.20 19.03
C ASP A 82 -3.00 0.69 19.05
N ARG A 83 -2.68 0.17 20.25
CA ARG A 83 -2.35 -1.26 20.43
C ARG A 83 -3.57 -2.09 20.06
N ASP A 84 -3.37 -3.05 19.14
CA ASP A 84 -4.38 -3.99 18.66
C ASP A 84 -5.68 -3.33 18.12
N GLY A 85 -5.68 -1.99 18.00
CA GLY A 85 -6.85 -1.22 17.58
C GLY A 85 -7.92 -1.06 18.65
N GLU A 86 -7.57 -1.20 19.93
CA GLU A 86 -8.51 -1.17 21.05
C GLU A 86 -9.24 0.17 21.18
N VAL A 87 -8.52 1.28 21.02
CA VAL A 87 -9.13 2.62 21.13
C VAL A 87 -10.07 2.86 19.95
N ALA A 88 -9.62 2.57 18.72
CA ALA A 88 -10.47 2.67 17.54
C ALA A 88 -11.72 1.76 17.64
N GLY A 89 -11.53 0.54 18.15
CA GLY A 89 -12.62 -0.43 18.34
C GLY A 89 -13.70 0.01 19.34
N SER A 90 -13.36 0.88 20.30
CA SER A 90 -14.31 1.45 21.26
C SER A 90 -15.02 2.71 20.76
N GLY A 91 -14.57 3.29 19.65
CA GLY A 91 -15.13 4.53 19.09
C GLY A 91 -16.11 4.28 17.94
N ARG A 92 -16.79 5.36 17.54
CA ARG A 92 -17.68 5.39 16.37
C ARG A 92 -17.07 6.22 15.25
N VAL A 93 -17.09 5.68 14.04
CA VAL A 93 -16.57 6.37 12.85
C VAL A 93 -17.46 7.55 12.47
N LEU A 94 -16.87 8.73 12.33
CA LEU A 94 -17.51 9.93 11.82
C LEU A 94 -17.56 9.86 10.28
N ASN A 95 -18.54 9.16 9.73
CA ASN A 95 -18.61 8.85 8.29
C ASN A 95 -18.56 10.10 7.40
N ALA A 96 -19.23 11.20 7.80
CA ALA A 96 -19.21 12.47 7.06
C ALA A 96 -17.80 13.08 6.99
N VAL A 97 -17.00 12.94 8.06
CA VAL A 97 -15.61 13.40 8.11
C VAL A 97 -14.75 12.59 7.13
N VAL A 98 -14.82 11.26 7.16
CA VAL A 98 -14.06 10.41 6.24
C VAL A 98 -14.45 10.72 4.79
N ALA A 99 -15.74 10.82 4.49
CA ALA A 99 -16.20 11.16 3.14
C ALA A 99 -15.71 12.53 2.66
N LYS A 100 -15.65 13.54 3.55
CA LYS A 100 -15.08 14.85 3.26
C LYS A 100 -13.58 14.77 2.95
N LEU A 101 -12.82 14.05 3.78
CA LEU A 101 -11.36 13.92 3.65
C LEU A 101 -10.96 13.19 2.36
N LEU A 102 -11.67 12.13 1.98
CA LEU A 102 -11.41 11.38 0.75
C LEU A 102 -11.66 12.18 -0.54
N ARG A 103 -12.30 13.36 -0.46
CA ARG A 103 -12.41 14.30 -1.59
C ARG A 103 -11.15 15.12 -1.84
N ALA A 104 -10.14 15.06 -0.98
CA ALA A 104 -8.89 15.78 -1.15
C ALA A 104 -8.19 15.39 -2.47
N ARG A 105 -7.39 16.33 -2.99
CA ARG A 105 -6.71 16.19 -4.29
C ARG A 105 -5.89 14.91 -4.38
N PHE A 106 -5.15 14.55 -3.33
CA PHE A 106 -4.32 13.36 -3.30
C PHE A 106 -5.11 12.11 -3.70
N PHE A 107 -6.27 11.85 -3.08
CA PHE A 107 -7.04 10.61 -3.32
C PHE A 107 -7.64 10.53 -4.73
N ARG A 108 -7.79 11.66 -5.43
CA ARG A 108 -8.29 11.74 -6.81
C ARG A 108 -7.20 11.75 -7.87
N GLN A 109 -5.95 11.92 -7.46
CA GLN A 109 -4.81 11.96 -8.38
C GLN A 109 -4.57 10.58 -9.00
N THR A 110 -4.51 10.52 -10.32
CA THR A 110 -4.21 9.30 -11.08
C THR A 110 -2.79 8.82 -10.78
N PRO A 111 -2.59 7.52 -10.49
CA PRO A 111 -1.25 6.95 -10.35
C PRO A 111 -0.39 7.08 -11.64
N PRO A 112 0.94 7.20 -11.50
CA PRO A 112 1.73 7.00 -10.27
C PRO A 112 1.71 8.21 -9.33
N ARG A 113 1.45 7.96 -8.04
CA ARG A 113 1.47 8.97 -6.99
C ARG A 113 2.22 8.46 -5.76
N THR A 114 2.87 9.36 -5.05
CA THR A 114 3.61 9.09 -3.81
C THR A 114 3.18 10.08 -2.73
N ALA A 115 3.24 9.66 -1.49
CA ALA A 115 2.93 10.48 -0.32
C ALA A 115 4.01 10.31 0.75
N GLY A 116 4.09 11.29 1.64
CA GLY A 116 4.98 11.31 2.76
C GLY A 116 4.46 12.22 3.88
N ARG A 117 5.38 12.71 4.68
CA ARG A 117 5.06 13.65 5.76
C ARG A 117 4.55 14.99 5.25
N GLU A 118 4.91 15.38 4.03
CA GLU A 118 4.42 16.57 3.34
C GLU A 118 2.92 16.48 3.07
N GLU A 119 2.38 15.28 2.83
CA GLU A 119 0.95 15.09 2.54
C GLU A 119 0.13 14.78 3.80
N PHE A 120 0.62 13.88 4.68
CA PHE A 120 -0.12 13.34 5.83
C PHE A 120 0.55 13.63 7.19
N GLY A 121 1.48 14.59 7.25
CA GLY A 121 2.19 14.95 8.47
C GLY A 121 1.39 15.88 9.39
N ARG A 122 2.11 16.65 10.22
CA ARG A 122 1.56 17.45 11.32
C ARG A 122 0.43 18.40 10.90
N GLU A 123 0.57 19.09 9.77
CA GLU A 123 -0.47 20.01 9.30
C GLU A 123 -1.75 19.27 8.92
N TYR A 124 -1.63 18.11 8.27
CA TYR A 124 -2.77 17.29 7.93
C TYR A 124 -3.48 16.79 9.20
N VAL A 125 -2.73 16.31 10.19
CA VAL A 125 -3.28 15.87 11.47
C VAL A 125 -3.98 17.01 12.20
N GLY A 126 -3.42 18.21 12.22
CA GLY A 126 -4.07 19.40 12.80
C GLY A 126 -5.42 19.70 12.16
N ARG A 127 -5.49 19.69 10.80
CA ARG A 127 -6.77 19.86 10.07
C ARG A 127 -7.75 18.72 10.31
N PHE A 128 -7.26 17.49 10.41
CA PHE A 128 -8.06 16.32 10.74
C PHE A 128 -8.72 16.47 12.11
N LEU A 129 -7.95 16.80 13.15
CA LEU A 129 -8.45 17.04 14.52
C LEU A 129 -9.48 18.16 14.58
N GLN A 130 -9.24 19.28 13.88
CA GLN A 130 -10.21 20.37 13.75
C GLN A 130 -11.51 19.90 13.09
N THR A 131 -11.44 19.04 12.07
CA THR A 131 -12.63 18.51 11.39
C THR A 131 -13.42 17.57 12.29
N CYS A 132 -12.75 16.92 13.26
CA CYS A 132 -13.36 16.04 14.27
C CYS A 132 -13.77 16.78 15.56
N HIS A 133 -13.72 18.12 15.58
CA HIS A 133 -14.02 18.91 16.79
C HIS A 133 -15.36 18.52 17.41
N GLY A 134 -15.38 18.37 18.74
CA GLY A 134 -16.57 17.96 19.52
C GLY A 134 -16.82 16.46 19.58
N ALA A 135 -16.06 15.64 18.84
CA ALA A 135 -16.15 14.19 18.96
C ALA A 135 -15.38 13.65 20.18
N SER A 136 -15.77 12.47 20.65
CA SER A 136 -15.00 11.77 21.71
C SER A 136 -13.61 11.34 21.18
N LYS A 137 -12.62 11.26 22.07
CA LYS A 137 -11.27 10.82 21.66
C LYS A 137 -11.26 9.45 20.94
N PRO A 138 -12.01 8.41 21.40
CA PRO A 138 -12.09 7.15 20.68
C PRO A 138 -12.71 7.29 19.28
N ASP A 139 -13.74 8.16 19.11
CA ASP A 139 -14.37 8.38 17.80
C ASP A 139 -13.39 9.01 16.80
N VAL A 140 -12.51 9.89 17.27
CA VAL A 140 -11.46 10.49 16.45
C VAL A 140 -10.48 9.42 15.97
N VAL A 141 -10.03 8.51 16.85
CA VAL A 141 -9.13 7.40 16.49
C VAL A 141 -9.81 6.42 15.54
N ALA A 142 -11.07 6.05 15.81
CA ALA A 142 -11.87 5.20 14.91
C ALA A 142 -11.99 5.84 13.50
N THR A 143 -12.16 7.16 13.44
CA THR A 143 -12.27 7.91 12.18
C THR A 143 -10.95 7.93 11.41
N ALA A 144 -9.81 8.08 12.10
CA ALA A 144 -8.48 7.98 11.49
C ALA A 144 -8.22 6.57 10.94
N THR A 145 -8.59 5.54 11.68
CA THR A 145 -8.47 4.14 11.28
C THR A 145 -9.35 3.84 10.05
N ALA A 146 -10.60 4.31 10.06
CA ALA A 146 -11.50 4.18 8.92
C ALA A 146 -11.02 4.95 7.68
N LEU A 147 -10.36 6.09 7.84
CA LEU A 147 -9.76 6.83 6.73
C LEU A 147 -8.70 5.98 6.02
N THR A 148 -7.85 5.29 6.77
CA THR A 148 -6.85 4.37 6.20
C THR A 148 -7.54 3.23 5.43
N ALA A 149 -8.48 2.52 6.05
CA ALA A 149 -9.17 1.39 5.40
C ALA A 149 -9.89 1.83 4.12
N ARG A 150 -10.64 2.94 4.17
CA ARG A 150 -11.42 3.45 3.04
C ARG A 150 -10.56 4.06 1.94
N SER A 151 -9.43 4.67 2.27
CA SER A 151 -8.50 5.17 1.25
C SER A 151 -7.90 4.03 0.43
N ILE A 152 -7.59 2.90 1.07
CA ILE A 152 -7.14 1.68 0.40
C ILE A 152 -8.26 1.16 -0.50
N ALA A 153 -9.45 0.91 0.03
CA ALA A 153 -10.58 0.38 -0.74
C ALA A 153 -10.96 1.28 -1.93
N ALA A 154 -11.00 2.60 -1.74
CA ALA A 154 -11.24 3.57 -2.80
C ALA A 154 -10.17 3.52 -3.90
N ALA A 155 -8.90 3.38 -3.53
CA ALA A 155 -7.80 3.25 -4.48
C ALA A 155 -7.89 1.95 -5.29
N LEU A 156 -8.27 0.84 -4.64
CA LEU A 156 -8.51 -0.45 -5.32
C LEU A 156 -9.65 -0.35 -6.33
N HIS A 157 -10.79 0.17 -5.90
CA HIS A 157 -11.96 0.34 -6.75
C HIS A 157 -11.70 1.24 -7.96
N THR A 158 -11.04 2.38 -7.72
CA THR A 158 -10.89 3.41 -8.75
C THR A 158 -9.74 3.14 -9.72
N PHE A 159 -8.62 2.61 -9.24
CA PHE A 159 -7.38 2.57 -10.02
C PHE A 159 -6.84 1.19 -10.32
N VAL A 160 -7.21 0.16 -9.54
CA VAL A 160 -6.64 -1.19 -9.69
C VAL A 160 -7.60 -2.13 -10.41
N LEU A 161 -8.82 -2.30 -9.90
CA LEU A 161 -9.79 -3.23 -10.47
C LEU A 161 -10.14 -2.95 -11.94
N PRO A 162 -10.34 -1.68 -12.38
CA PRO A 162 -10.58 -1.40 -13.80
C PRO A 162 -9.43 -1.82 -14.71
N ARG A 163 -8.18 -1.71 -14.23
CA ARG A 163 -7.00 -2.15 -14.99
C ARG A 163 -6.89 -3.66 -15.08
N PHE A 164 -7.34 -4.38 -14.07
CA PHE A 164 -7.40 -5.84 -14.09
C PHE A 164 -8.51 -6.32 -15.05
N ALA A 165 -9.67 -5.70 -15.01
CA ALA A 165 -10.78 -6.01 -15.91
C ALA A 165 -10.42 -5.79 -17.38
N ALA A 166 -9.72 -4.70 -17.70
CA ALA A 166 -9.32 -4.39 -19.09
C ALA A 166 -8.32 -5.40 -19.68
N LYS A 167 -7.61 -6.15 -18.84
CA LYS A 167 -6.61 -7.16 -19.26
C LYS A 167 -7.11 -8.59 -19.17
N ALA A 168 -8.31 -8.79 -18.63
CA ALA A 168 -8.88 -10.10 -18.48
C ALA A 168 -9.40 -10.60 -19.84
N ALA A 169 -8.91 -11.75 -20.30
CA ALA A 169 -9.58 -12.50 -21.37
C ALA A 169 -11.05 -12.76 -21.00
N PRO A 170 -12.00 -12.79 -21.94
CA PRO A 170 -13.39 -13.06 -21.66
C PRO A 170 -13.51 -14.37 -20.87
N ALA A 171 -13.93 -14.26 -19.62
CA ALA A 171 -13.93 -15.39 -18.71
C ALA A 171 -15.02 -16.39 -19.07
N ARG A 172 -14.60 -17.63 -19.23
CA ARG A 172 -15.50 -18.80 -19.25
C ARG A 172 -15.76 -19.29 -17.83
N SER A 173 -16.31 -18.59 -16.95
CA SER A 173 -16.82 -19.00 -15.64
C SER A 173 -16.61 -18.00 -14.52
N GLU A 174 -17.49 -18.10 -13.59
CA GLU A 174 -17.70 -17.33 -12.38
C GLU A 174 -16.46 -17.20 -11.49
N GLN A 175 -16.34 -16.01 -10.86
CA GLN A 175 -15.41 -15.67 -9.77
C GLN A 175 -13.92 -15.60 -10.14
N LYS A 176 -13.52 -14.46 -10.69
CA LYS A 176 -12.11 -14.02 -10.55
C LYS A 176 -11.92 -13.53 -9.14
N VAL A 177 -11.46 -14.40 -8.25
CA VAL A 177 -11.09 -14.02 -6.90
C VAL A 177 -9.86 -13.14 -6.97
N CYS A 178 -10.01 -11.88 -6.58
CA CYS A 178 -8.89 -10.97 -6.36
C CYS A 178 -8.44 -11.10 -4.91
N GLN A 179 -7.16 -11.33 -4.68
CA GLN A 179 -6.58 -11.48 -3.35
C GLN A 179 -5.84 -10.21 -2.94
N LEU A 180 -6.20 -9.64 -1.80
CA LEU A 180 -5.48 -8.54 -1.16
C LEU A 180 -4.57 -9.11 -0.07
N ILE A 181 -3.27 -9.08 -0.31
CA ILE A 181 -2.25 -9.60 0.61
C ILE A 181 -1.69 -8.43 1.40
N VAL A 182 -2.04 -8.34 2.68
CA VAL A 182 -1.63 -7.24 3.55
C VAL A 182 -0.35 -7.55 4.32
N SER A 183 0.50 -6.52 4.48
CA SER A 183 1.75 -6.58 5.23
C SER A 183 2.01 -5.26 5.95
N GLY A 184 3.07 -5.20 6.76
CA GLY A 184 3.48 -4.00 7.51
C GLY A 184 2.84 -3.91 8.89
N GLY A 185 3.26 -2.90 9.66
CA GLY A 185 2.84 -2.75 11.07
C GLY A 185 1.34 -2.57 11.28
N GLY A 186 0.63 -2.06 10.29
CA GLY A 186 -0.83 -1.90 10.34
C GLY A 186 -1.61 -3.21 10.45
N THR A 187 -1.02 -4.34 10.08
CA THR A 187 -1.66 -5.66 10.22
C THR A 187 -1.86 -6.08 11.69
N LYS A 188 -1.09 -5.48 12.60
CA LYS A 188 -1.22 -5.69 14.06
C LYS A 188 -2.44 -4.97 14.65
N ASN A 189 -3.07 -4.06 13.93
CA ASN A 189 -4.29 -3.36 14.36
C ASN A 189 -5.53 -4.14 13.89
N ALA A 190 -6.11 -4.93 14.79
CA ALA A 190 -7.26 -5.79 14.47
C ALA A 190 -8.49 -4.99 13.99
N THR A 191 -8.72 -3.80 14.56
CA THR A 191 -9.82 -2.92 14.15
C THR A 191 -9.63 -2.42 12.72
N LEU A 192 -8.40 -2.01 12.36
CA LEU A 192 -8.07 -1.63 10.98
C LEU A 192 -8.30 -2.79 10.02
N MET A 193 -7.85 -4.00 10.37
CA MET A 193 -8.04 -5.19 9.52
C MET A 193 -9.51 -5.55 9.34
N ALA A 194 -10.32 -5.45 10.41
CA ALA A 194 -11.76 -5.67 10.32
C ALA A 194 -12.44 -4.62 9.42
N MET A 195 -12.11 -3.33 9.60
CA MET A 195 -12.62 -2.26 8.74
C MET A 195 -12.23 -2.47 7.28
N LEU A 196 -10.95 -2.78 7.01
CA LEU A 196 -10.47 -3.01 5.66
C LEU A 196 -11.17 -4.20 5.01
N ARG A 197 -11.33 -5.32 5.73
CA ARG A 197 -12.06 -6.50 5.22
C ARG A 197 -13.49 -6.15 4.84
N ASN A 198 -14.18 -5.37 5.66
CA ASN A 198 -15.55 -4.93 5.39
C ASN A 198 -15.65 -4.00 4.16
N GLU A 199 -14.63 -3.16 3.92
CA GLU A 199 -14.61 -2.25 2.78
C GLU A 199 -14.24 -2.96 1.46
N VAL A 200 -13.43 -4.02 1.50
CA VAL A 200 -12.98 -4.71 0.27
C VAL A 200 -13.85 -5.91 -0.12
N ALA A 201 -14.56 -6.52 0.82
CA ALA A 201 -15.44 -7.66 0.55
C ALA A 201 -16.53 -7.35 -0.50
N PRO A 202 -17.22 -6.18 -0.48
CA PRO A 202 -18.17 -5.81 -1.52
C PRO A 202 -17.55 -5.63 -2.91
N LEU A 203 -16.22 -5.49 -2.99
CA LEU A 203 -15.47 -5.39 -4.25
C LEU A 203 -15.10 -6.76 -4.82
N GLY A 204 -15.48 -7.86 -4.17
CA GLY A 204 -15.09 -9.22 -4.56
C GLY A 204 -13.61 -9.51 -4.29
N ILE A 205 -13.05 -8.92 -3.23
CA ILE A 205 -11.64 -9.07 -2.85
C ILE A 205 -11.54 -9.83 -1.53
N ASP A 206 -10.76 -10.91 -1.52
CA ASP A 206 -10.42 -11.67 -0.32
C ASP A 206 -9.15 -11.12 0.33
N LEU A 207 -9.21 -10.84 1.63
CA LEU A 207 -8.08 -10.31 2.41
C LEU A 207 -7.31 -11.45 3.07
N HIS A 208 -6.02 -11.51 2.76
CA HIS A 208 -5.03 -12.44 3.31
C HIS A 208 -3.88 -11.68 3.97
N PHE A 209 -3.10 -12.37 4.80
CA PHE A 209 -1.88 -11.83 5.39
C PHE A 209 -0.64 -12.36 4.66
N SER A 210 0.42 -11.54 4.59
CA SER A 210 1.68 -11.93 3.93
C SER A 210 2.32 -13.19 4.51
N ASP A 211 2.10 -13.46 5.79
CA ASP A 211 2.62 -14.63 6.49
C ASP A 211 2.06 -15.94 5.92
N GLU A 212 0.83 -15.93 5.39
CA GLU A 212 0.21 -17.07 4.70
C GLU A 212 0.97 -17.44 3.41
N PHE A 213 1.77 -16.54 2.87
CA PHE A 213 2.58 -16.72 1.66
C PHE A 213 4.07 -16.96 1.96
N GLY A 214 4.40 -17.27 3.21
CA GLY A 214 5.74 -17.69 3.61
C GLY A 214 6.78 -16.56 3.78
N LEU A 215 6.35 -15.29 3.76
CA LEU A 215 7.23 -14.16 4.01
C LEU A 215 6.76 -13.35 5.21
N PRO A 216 7.48 -13.39 6.35
CA PRO A 216 7.19 -12.52 7.48
C PRO A 216 7.22 -11.04 7.07
N ALA A 217 6.22 -10.28 7.53
CA ALA A 217 6.10 -8.86 7.18
C ALA A 217 7.36 -8.05 7.50
N GLU A 218 8.05 -8.40 8.58
CA GLU A 218 9.28 -7.74 9.06
C GLU A 218 10.51 -8.05 8.18
N ALA A 219 10.52 -9.18 7.48
CA ALA A 219 11.62 -9.59 6.60
C ALA A 219 11.49 -9.03 5.17
N LYS A 220 10.35 -8.46 4.80
CA LYS A 220 10.01 -8.09 3.42
C LYS A 220 11.06 -7.17 2.78
N GLU A 221 11.49 -6.14 3.49
CA GLU A 221 12.47 -5.19 2.94
C GLU A 221 13.85 -5.82 2.75
N ALA A 222 14.33 -6.58 3.74
CA ALA A 222 15.61 -7.29 3.65
C ALA A 222 15.62 -8.28 2.49
N VAL A 223 14.56 -9.06 2.32
CA VAL A 223 14.42 -10.01 1.21
C VAL A 223 14.32 -9.27 -0.14
N ALA A 224 13.66 -8.11 -0.20
CA ALA A 224 13.61 -7.30 -1.41
C ALA A 224 15.02 -6.89 -1.87
N PHE A 225 15.83 -6.37 -0.97
CA PHE A 225 17.20 -5.96 -1.31
C PHE A 225 18.11 -7.15 -1.61
N ALA A 226 17.95 -8.30 -0.95
CA ALA A 226 18.65 -9.52 -1.29
C ALA A 226 18.29 -10.01 -2.71
N LEU A 227 17.01 -9.98 -3.08
CA LEU A 227 16.58 -10.31 -4.44
C LEU A 227 17.15 -9.33 -5.47
N LEU A 228 17.12 -8.03 -5.20
CA LEU A 228 17.71 -7.03 -6.10
C LEU A 228 19.21 -7.26 -6.28
N ALA A 229 19.94 -7.59 -5.21
CA ALA A 229 21.35 -7.93 -5.29
C ALA A 229 21.61 -9.19 -6.13
N HIS A 230 20.79 -10.22 -5.96
CA HIS A 230 20.84 -11.43 -6.78
C HIS A 230 20.63 -11.12 -8.28
N GLU A 231 19.64 -10.30 -8.60
CA GLU A 231 19.36 -9.90 -9.99
C GLU A 231 20.53 -9.06 -10.57
N THR A 232 21.10 -8.16 -9.76
CA THR A 232 22.29 -7.37 -10.14
C THR A 232 23.46 -8.27 -10.48
N TRP A 233 23.72 -9.29 -9.65
CA TRP A 233 24.79 -10.26 -9.88
C TRP A 233 24.64 -11.00 -11.22
N HIS A 234 23.41 -11.37 -11.55
CA HIS A 234 23.08 -12.07 -12.80
C HIS A 234 22.84 -11.13 -13.99
N ARG A 235 23.10 -9.82 -13.83
CA ARG A 235 22.91 -8.80 -14.88
C ARG A 235 21.48 -8.78 -15.44
N ARG A 236 20.48 -9.01 -14.57
CA ARG A 236 19.07 -8.99 -14.95
C ARG A 236 18.40 -7.70 -14.47
N PRO A 237 17.55 -7.08 -15.29
CA PRO A 237 16.77 -5.92 -14.86
C PRO A 237 15.85 -6.25 -13.69
N SER A 238 15.76 -5.34 -12.72
CA SER A 238 14.98 -5.55 -11.49
C SER A 238 14.22 -4.30 -11.01
N ASN A 239 14.17 -3.24 -11.80
CA ASN A 239 13.22 -2.16 -11.54
C ASN A 239 11.84 -2.50 -12.12
N VAL A 240 10.81 -1.79 -11.64
CA VAL A 240 9.44 -1.85 -12.15
C VAL A 240 9.10 -0.48 -12.75
N PRO A 241 9.25 -0.28 -14.06
CA PRO A 241 9.05 1.01 -14.72
C PRO A 241 7.68 1.64 -14.44
N SER A 242 6.62 0.84 -14.39
CA SER A 242 5.27 1.32 -14.08
C SER A 242 5.11 1.84 -12.65
N ALA A 243 5.99 1.45 -11.73
CA ALA A 243 6.02 1.91 -10.34
C ALA A 243 6.91 3.16 -10.17
N THR A 244 8.09 3.17 -10.79
CA THR A 244 9.08 4.24 -10.61
C THR A 244 8.94 5.38 -11.62
N GLY A 245 8.22 5.15 -12.72
CA GLY A 245 8.13 6.07 -13.86
C GLY A 245 9.33 5.99 -14.81
N ALA A 246 10.21 5.00 -14.65
CA ALA A 246 11.33 4.78 -15.57
C ALA A 246 10.83 4.48 -16.99
N LYS A 247 11.59 4.92 -18.00
CA LYS A 247 11.24 4.72 -19.43
C LYS A 247 11.59 3.33 -19.92
N ARG A 248 12.42 2.58 -19.19
CA ARG A 248 12.88 1.24 -19.55
C ARG A 248 13.27 0.42 -18.33
N ALA A 249 13.33 -0.90 -18.53
CA ALA A 249 13.94 -1.81 -17.57
C ALA A 249 15.43 -1.51 -17.39
N ALA A 250 15.95 -1.64 -16.17
CA ALA A 250 17.34 -1.36 -15.81
C ALA A 250 17.89 -2.41 -14.83
N ILE A 251 19.13 -2.78 -15.02
CA ILE A 251 19.89 -3.54 -14.02
C ILE A 251 20.23 -2.57 -12.90
N LEU A 252 19.77 -2.89 -11.69
CA LEU A 252 19.97 -2.04 -10.52
C LEU A 252 21.25 -2.39 -9.78
N GLY A 253 21.69 -1.46 -8.93
CA GLY A 253 22.82 -1.69 -8.02
C GLY A 253 24.20 -1.53 -8.64
N LYS A 254 25.18 -1.48 -7.74
CA LYS A 254 26.62 -1.40 -8.04
C LYS A 254 27.34 -2.53 -7.32
N ILE A 255 28.24 -3.24 -8.02
CA ILE A 255 29.12 -4.25 -7.45
C ILE A 255 30.47 -3.59 -7.18
N SER A 256 30.89 -3.61 -5.93
CA SER A 256 32.27 -3.26 -5.54
C SER A 256 33.02 -4.54 -5.17
N TYR A 257 34.16 -4.72 -5.75
CA TYR A 257 35.07 -5.81 -5.43
C TYR A 257 36.07 -5.30 -4.40
N ALA A 258 36.46 -6.19 -3.47
CA ALA A 258 37.49 -5.90 -2.49
C ALA A 258 38.89 -5.93 -3.16
#